data_3c19569833184a75609d446b1986da19
#
_entry.id   3c19569833184a75609d446b1986da19
#
_cell.length_a   1.000
_cell.length_b   1.000
_cell.length_c   1.000
_cell.angle_alpha   90.00
_cell.angle_beta   90.00
_cell.angle_gamma   90.00
#
_symmetry.space_group_name_H-M   'P 1'
#
loop_
_entity.id
_entity.type
_entity.pdbx_description
1 polymer ?
#
loop_
_entity_poly.entity_id
_entity_poly.type
_entity_poly.pdbx_seq_one_letter_code
_entity_poly.pdbx_strand_id
1 'polypeptide(L)'
;MLTARTSTFVCAKSLTTTRKCAKSKSVGRAGVVRVNAVKVEIRHEGETHVVEVADGDNILDVALDAGIDLRYDCKMGVCMMCPAKVVSGSVDQAGAMLSDDVTEKGYALLCCATPEGEGVVIQTVSEDELLEEQLCSSD
;
A
#
# COMPACT_ATOMS: atom_id res chain seq x y z
N MET A 1 -12.01 57.99 -46.96
CA MET A 1 -11.40 58.50 -45.73
C MET A 1 -11.71 57.54 -44.61
N LEU A 2 -10.92 56.50 -44.46
CA LEU A 2 -11.06 55.53 -43.36
C LEU A 2 -9.69 55.32 -42.75
N THR A 3 -9.51 55.72 -41.53
CA THR A 3 -8.29 55.55 -40.76
C THR A 3 -8.37 54.23 -40.01
N ALA A 4 -7.54 53.23 -40.39
CA ALA A 4 -7.37 51.96 -39.72
C ALA A 4 -6.51 52.17 -38.47
N ARG A 5 -7.07 51.82 -37.29
CA ARG A 5 -6.32 51.72 -36.04
C ARG A 5 -5.83 50.28 -35.87
N THR A 6 -4.52 50.11 -36.01
CA THR A 6 -3.82 48.88 -35.67
C THR A 6 -3.72 48.73 -34.14
N SER A 7 -4.41 47.76 -33.58
CA SER A 7 -4.30 47.39 -32.18
C SER A 7 -3.18 46.36 -32.02
N THR A 8 -2.11 46.77 -31.40
CA THR A 8 -0.96 45.91 -31.08
C THR A 8 -1.30 45.10 -29.84
N PHE A 9 -1.51 43.79 -30.02
CA PHE A 9 -1.74 42.87 -28.93
C PHE A 9 -0.41 42.49 -28.29
N VAL A 10 -0.12 43.01 -27.11
CA VAL A 10 1.05 42.67 -26.33
C VAL A 10 0.79 41.34 -25.64
N CYS A 11 1.49 40.30 -26.08
CA CYS A 11 1.49 38.98 -25.50
C CYS A 11 2.22 39.04 -24.15
N ALA A 12 1.46 38.98 -23.05
CA ALA A 12 2.00 38.86 -21.70
C ALA A 12 2.55 37.43 -21.49
N LYS A 13 3.85 37.35 -21.27
CA LYS A 13 4.53 36.11 -20.87
C LYS A 13 4.01 35.64 -19.52
N SER A 14 3.32 34.52 -19.50
CA SER A 14 2.94 33.85 -18.26
C SER A 14 4.18 33.24 -17.60
N LEU A 15 4.52 33.76 -16.44
CA LEU A 15 5.52 33.18 -15.53
C LEU A 15 4.98 31.85 -15.01
N THR A 16 5.56 30.74 -15.47
CA THR A 16 5.40 29.42 -14.90
C THR A 16 6.09 29.38 -13.54
N THR A 17 5.32 29.63 -12.50
CA THR A 17 5.76 29.39 -11.12
C THR A 17 5.79 27.90 -10.89
N THR A 18 6.95 27.29 -10.98
CA THR A 18 7.20 25.93 -10.50
C THR A 18 7.04 25.93 -8.99
N ARG A 19 5.87 25.53 -8.52
CA ARG A 19 5.67 25.22 -7.10
C ARG A 19 6.50 23.98 -6.79
N LYS A 20 7.66 24.18 -6.18
CA LYS A 20 8.40 23.13 -5.48
C LYS A 20 7.46 22.57 -4.43
N CYS A 21 7.03 21.32 -4.63
CA CYS A 21 6.33 20.54 -3.63
C CYS A 21 7.28 20.43 -2.43
N ALA A 22 6.98 21.17 -1.37
CA ALA A 22 7.70 21.07 -0.12
C ALA A 22 7.46 19.67 0.43
N LYS A 23 8.54 18.87 0.55
CA LYS A 23 8.53 17.65 1.35
C LYS A 23 8.03 18.03 2.74
N SER A 24 6.81 17.65 3.07
CA SER A 24 6.32 17.72 4.44
C SER A 24 7.23 16.81 5.27
N LYS A 25 8.05 17.42 6.10
CA LYS A 25 8.77 16.72 7.14
C LYS A 25 7.71 16.11 8.05
N SER A 26 7.59 14.78 8.02
CA SER A 26 6.86 14.05 9.02
C SER A 26 7.42 14.43 10.37
N VAL A 27 6.57 15.06 11.18
CA VAL A 27 6.88 15.39 12.57
C VAL A 27 7.09 14.06 13.28
N GLY A 28 8.34 13.80 13.67
CA GLY A 28 8.72 12.61 14.40
C GLY A 28 7.89 12.49 15.66
N ARG A 29 7.02 11.51 15.72
CA ARG A 29 6.43 11.04 16.97
C ARG A 29 7.57 10.43 17.78
N ALA A 30 7.91 11.09 18.88
CA ALA A 30 8.98 10.72 19.77
C ALA A 30 8.80 9.29 20.31
N GLY A 31 9.84 8.45 20.12
CA GLY A 31 10.27 7.49 21.12
C GLY A 31 9.33 6.33 21.46
N VAL A 32 9.07 5.44 20.51
CA VAL A 32 8.94 4.02 20.82
C VAL A 32 10.24 3.38 20.36
N VAL A 33 10.97 2.78 21.26
CA VAL A 33 12.14 1.94 20.96
C VAL A 33 11.60 0.77 20.14
N ARG A 34 11.69 0.86 18.82
CA ARG A 34 11.31 -0.22 17.91
C ARG A 34 12.42 -1.25 17.94
N VAL A 35 12.28 -2.21 18.83
CA VAL A 35 13.12 -3.40 18.90
C VAL A 35 12.57 -4.34 17.85
N ASN A 36 13.31 -4.52 16.75
CA ASN A 36 13.01 -5.41 15.62
C ASN A 36 11.99 -4.87 14.62
N ALA A 37 12.38 -3.89 13.81
CA ALA A 37 11.64 -3.54 12.60
C ALA A 37 12.03 -4.50 11.46
N VAL A 38 11.05 -5.17 10.89
CA VAL A 38 11.21 -6.09 9.76
C VAL A 38 11.01 -5.33 8.46
N LYS A 39 11.89 -5.54 7.50
CA LYS A 39 11.73 -4.98 6.15
C LYS A 39 10.79 -5.85 5.34
N VAL A 40 9.69 -5.26 4.89
CA VAL A 40 8.69 -5.90 4.05
C VAL A 40 8.70 -5.23 2.69
N GLU A 41 8.85 -6.02 1.63
CA GLU A 41 8.72 -5.58 0.25
C GLU A 41 7.28 -5.80 -0.21
N ILE A 42 6.60 -4.74 -0.59
CA ILE A 42 5.23 -4.78 -1.08
C ILE A 42 5.23 -4.46 -2.57
N ARG A 43 4.76 -5.39 -3.38
CA ARG A 43 4.56 -5.23 -4.82
C ARG A 43 3.10 -4.90 -5.08
N HIS A 44 2.86 -3.66 -5.52
CA HIS A 44 1.53 -3.16 -5.81
C HIS A 44 1.50 -2.51 -7.20
N GLU A 45 0.58 -2.94 -8.06
CA GLU A 45 0.39 -2.40 -9.43
C GLU A 45 1.67 -2.33 -10.29
N GLY A 46 2.64 -3.22 -10.04
CA GLY A 46 3.91 -3.24 -10.77
C GLY A 46 5.01 -2.36 -10.15
N GLU A 47 4.71 -1.64 -9.10
CA GLU A 47 5.68 -0.91 -8.28
C GLU A 47 6.09 -1.72 -7.05
N THR A 48 7.34 -1.54 -6.63
CA THR A 48 7.87 -2.21 -5.44
C THR A 48 8.18 -1.17 -4.37
N HIS A 49 7.53 -1.32 -3.22
CA HIS A 49 7.72 -0.46 -2.06
C HIS A 49 8.36 -1.26 -0.93
N VAL A 50 9.32 -0.67 -0.23
CA VAL A 50 9.94 -1.26 0.95
C VAL A 50 9.52 -0.48 2.17
N VAL A 51 8.86 -1.14 3.10
CA VAL A 51 8.40 -0.57 4.36
C VAL A 51 9.04 -1.28 5.55
N GLU A 52 9.23 -0.58 6.66
CA GLU A 52 9.73 -1.16 7.90
C GLU A 52 8.55 -1.31 8.87
N VAL A 53 8.18 -2.56 9.14
CA VAL A 53 7.08 -2.94 10.02
C VAL A 53 7.66 -3.37 11.36
N ALA A 54 7.17 -2.78 12.46
CA ALA A 54 7.59 -3.19 13.80
C ALA A 54 6.82 -4.45 14.24
N ASP A 55 7.41 -5.21 15.16
CA ASP A 55 6.75 -6.38 15.73
C ASP A 55 5.38 -6.02 16.32
N GLY A 56 4.34 -6.69 15.85
CA GLY A 56 2.96 -6.48 16.28
C GLY A 56 2.19 -5.42 15.50
N ASP A 57 2.83 -4.70 14.56
CA ASP A 57 2.14 -3.78 13.67
C ASP A 57 1.62 -4.54 12.43
N ASN A 58 0.44 -4.14 11.95
CA ASN A 58 -0.14 -4.71 10.73
C ASN A 58 0.53 -4.11 9.50
N ILE A 59 0.78 -4.95 8.50
CA ILE A 59 1.40 -4.53 7.24
C ILE A 59 0.57 -3.47 6.53
N LEU A 60 -0.78 -3.57 6.57
CA LEU A 60 -1.68 -2.61 5.94
C LEU A 60 -1.49 -1.19 6.50
N ASP A 61 -1.50 -1.04 7.82
CA ASP A 61 -1.44 0.29 8.45
C ASP A 61 -0.10 0.98 8.17
N VAL A 62 1.00 0.22 8.21
CA VAL A 62 2.33 0.75 7.88
C VAL A 62 2.45 1.11 6.40
N ALA A 63 1.85 0.32 5.52
CA ALA A 63 1.83 0.61 4.08
C ALA A 63 1.04 1.88 3.76
N LEU A 64 -0.12 2.08 4.40
CA LEU A 64 -0.91 3.31 4.27
C LEU A 64 -0.16 4.54 4.81
N ASP A 65 0.55 4.40 5.93
CA ASP A 65 1.40 5.46 6.49
C ASP A 65 2.58 5.80 5.56
N ALA A 66 3.07 4.83 4.80
CA ALA A 66 4.09 5.02 3.78
C ALA A 66 3.55 5.68 2.49
N GLY A 67 2.23 5.85 2.38
CA GLY A 67 1.55 6.47 1.25
C GLY A 67 1.25 5.51 0.09
N ILE A 68 1.24 4.20 0.34
CA ILE A 68 0.84 3.20 -0.63
C ILE A 68 -0.69 3.09 -0.58
N ASP A 69 -1.35 3.29 -1.72
CA ASP A 69 -2.82 3.26 -1.82
C ASP A 69 -3.32 1.82 -1.96
N LEU A 70 -3.43 1.12 -0.84
CA LEU A 70 -3.92 -0.24 -0.78
C LEU A 70 -5.44 -0.27 -0.55
N ARG A 71 -6.12 -1.22 -1.18
CA ARG A 71 -7.56 -1.44 -0.94
C ARG A 71 -7.77 -2.06 0.44
N TYR A 72 -8.70 -1.50 1.20
CA TYR A 72 -9.14 -2.04 2.48
C TYR A 72 -10.55 -1.54 2.82
N ASP A 73 -11.24 -2.22 3.73
CA ASP A 73 -12.56 -1.80 4.22
C ASP A 73 -12.68 -2.01 5.73
N CYS A 74 -12.79 -3.26 6.20
CA CYS A 74 -13.12 -3.53 7.61
C CYS A 74 -11.96 -3.44 8.59
N LYS A 75 -10.71 -3.61 8.16
CA LYS A 75 -9.51 -3.75 9.00
C LYS A 75 -9.59 -4.82 10.11
N MET A 76 -10.45 -5.81 9.93
CA MET A 76 -10.71 -6.87 10.91
C MET A 76 -10.53 -8.29 10.36
N GLY A 77 -10.05 -8.43 9.13
CA GLY A 77 -9.80 -9.74 8.51
C GLY A 77 -11.04 -10.50 8.04
N VAL A 78 -12.20 -9.84 7.88
CA VAL A 78 -13.47 -10.52 7.52
C VAL A 78 -13.99 -10.16 6.13
N CYS A 79 -13.69 -8.99 5.59
CA CYS A 79 -14.26 -8.53 4.31
C CYS A 79 -13.48 -8.98 3.07
N MET A 80 -12.28 -9.51 3.23
CA MET A 80 -11.38 -9.96 2.15
C MET A 80 -11.00 -8.87 1.12
N MET A 81 -11.16 -7.56 1.45
CA MET A 81 -10.87 -6.44 0.56
C MET A 81 -9.39 -6.03 0.50
N CYS A 82 -8.55 -6.62 1.34
CA CYS A 82 -7.10 -6.36 1.39
C CYS A 82 -6.28 -7.64 1.10
N PRO A 83 -6.57 -8.36 0.00
CA PRO A 83 -5.90 -9.62 -0.27
C PRO A 83 -4.48 -9.39 -0.77
N ALA A 84 -3.59 -10.27 -0.37
CA ALA A 84 -2.22 -10.30 -0.86
C ALA A 84 -1.69 -11.73 -0.87
N LYS A 85 -0.65 -11.96 -1.66
CA LYS A 85 0.07 -13.21 -1.75
C LYS A 85 1.47 -13.05 -1.21
N VAL A 86 1.84 -13.87 -0.25
CA VAL A 86 3.20 -13.95 0.28
C VAL A 86 4.08 -14.68 -0.73
N VAL A 87 5.02 -13.97 -1.33
CA VAL A 87 5.96 -14.52 -2.32
C VAL A 87 7.18 -15.13 -1.62
N SER A 88 7.60 -14.51 -0.52
CA SER A 88 8.73 -14.96 0.28
C SER A 88 8.56 -14.54 1.74
N GLY A 89 9.13 -15.32 2.64
CA GLY A 89 9.02 -15.10 4.08
C GLY A 89 7.76 -15.72 4.69
N SER A 90 7.47 -15.36 5.93
CA SER A 90 6.30 -15.81 6.68
C SER A 90 5.57 -14.62 7.28
N VAL A 91 4.26 -14.73 7.36
CA VAL A 91 3.39 -13.75 8.03
C VAL A 91 2.46 -14.47 8.99
N ASP A 92 2.28 -13.92 10.17
CA ASP A 92 1.22 -14.35 11.09
C ASP A 92 -0.07 -13.59 10.75
N GLN A 93 -1.17 -14.31 10.66
CA GLN A 93 -2.50 -13.75 10.39
C GLN A 93 -3.58 -14.38 11.27
N ALA A 94 -3.32 -14.46 12.56
CA ALA A 94 -4.17 -15.13 13.54
C ALA A 94 -5.61 -14.60 13.64
N GLY A 95 -5.94 -13.49 13.01
CA GLY A 95 -7.29 -12.91 13.00
C GLY A 95 -8.01 -12.93 11.65
N ALA A 96 -7.40 -13.51 10.63
CA ALA A 96 -7.98 -13.53 9.29
C ALA A 96 -8.99 -14.68 9.15
N MET A 97 -10.14 -14.41 8.53
CA MET A 97 -11.15 -15.42 8.21
C MET A 97 -10.88 -16.05 6.83
N LEU A 98 -9.69 -16.61 6.67
CA LEU A 98 -9.32 -17.41 5.50
C LEU A 98 -9.34 -18.91 5.85
N SER A 99 -9.62 -19.76 4.86
CA SER A 99 -9.45 -21.20 5.01
C SER A 99 -7.98 -21.56 5.13
N ASP A 100 -7.67 -22.61 5.86
CA ASP A 100 -6.29 -23.09 6.04
C ASP A 100 -5.63 -23.42 4.71
N ASP A 101 -6.37 -24.01 3.76
CA ASP A 101 -5.90 -24.33 2.41
C ASP A 101 -5.44 -23.09 1.61
N VAL A 102 -6.15 -21.98 1.78
CA VAL A 102 -5.83 -20.70 1.11
C VAL A 102 -4.61 -20.07 1.77
N THR A 103 -4.51 -20.16 3.08
CA THR A 103 -3.35 -19.71 3.84
C THR A 103 -2.10 -20.52 3.47
N GLU A 104 -2.21 -21.85 3.31
CA GLU A 104 -1.10 -22.70 2.86
C GLU A 104 -0.64 -22.38 1.45
N LYS A 105 -1.53 -21.89 0.56
CA LYS A 105 -1.18 -21.38 -0.77
C LYS A 105 -0.46 -20.02 -0.73
N GLY A 106 -0.30 -19.44 0.45
CA GLY A 106 0.40 -18.18 0.70
C GLY A 106 -0.47 -16.94 0.57
N TYR A 107 -1.79 -17.05 0.59
CA TYR A 107 -2.65 -15.87 0.62
C TYR A 107 -2.79 -15.32 2.04
N ALA A 108 -2.83 -14.00 2.15
CA ALA A 108 -2.96 -13.30 3.42
C ALA A 108 -3.85 -12.06 3.29
N LEU A 109 -4.44 -11.65 4.40
CA LEU A 109 -5.17 -10.37 4.51
C LEU A 109 -4.27 -9.35 5.21
N LEU A 110 -3.87 -8.32 4.49
CA LEU A 110 -2.89 -7.32 4.96
C LEU A 110 -3.29 -6.62 6.26
N CYS A 111 -4.61 -6.50 6.53
CA CYS A 111 -5.12 -5.85 7.73
C CYS A 111 -4.88 -6.63 9.03
N CYS A 112 -4.66 -7.95 8.94
CA CYS A 112 -4.35 -8.82 10.07
C CYS A 112 -2.96 -9.45 9.96
N ALA A 113 -2.27 -9.25 8.84
CA ALA A 113 -0.96 -9.83 8.61
C ALA A 113 0.13 -9.05 9.33
N THR A 114 0.87 -9.74 10.18
CA THR A 114 2.11 -9.26 10.83
C THR A 114 3.30 -10.05 10.30
N PRO A 115 4.41 -9.41 9.95
CA PRO A 115 5.55 -10.13 9.39
C PRO A 115 6.26 -10.96 10.47
N GLU A 116 6.55 -12.22 10.17
CA GLU A 116 7.39 -13.08 10.98
C GLU A 116 8.78 -13.24 10.33
N GLY A 117 9.79 -12.66 10.95
CA GLY A 117 11.17 -12.73 10.46
C GLY A 117 11.51 -11.72 9.37
N GLU A 118 12.71 -11.81 8.81
CA GLU A 118 13.22 -10.85 7.85
C GLU A 118 12.99 -11.29 6.40
N GLY A 119 12.91 -10.31 5.50
CA GLY A 119 12.84 -10.56 4.05
C GLY A 119 11.47 -11.00 3.55
N VAL A 120 10.41 -10.50 4.15
CA VAL A 120 9.05 -10.77 3.69
C VAL A 120 8.76 -10.00 2.41
N VAL A 121 8.33 -10.72 1.38
CA VAL A 121 7.94 -10.16 0.08
C VAL A 121 6.48 -10.49 -0.16
N ILE A 122 5.67 -9.47 -0.38
CA ILE A 122 4.23 -9.57 -0.55
C ILE A 122 3.83 -8.94 -1.88
N GLN A 123 2.94 -9.59 -2.58
CA GLN A 123 2.31 -9.06 -3.79
C GLN A 123 0.82 -8.87 -3.55
N THR A 124 0.30 -7.70 -3.82
CA THR A 124 -1.15 -7.47 -3.77
C THR A 124 -1.83 -8.23 -4.92
N VAL A 125 -2.96 -8.82 -4.62
CA VAL A 125 -3.80 -9.54 -5.58
C VAL A 125 -5.18 -8.94 -5.61
N SER A 126 -5.99 -9.30 -6.61
CA SER A 126 -7.39 -8.87 -6.65
C SER A 126 -8.24 -9.68 -5.68
N GLU A 127 -9.35 -9.09 -5.26
CA GLU A 127 -10.34 -9.80 -4.44
C GLU A 127 -10.94 -11.01 -5.17
N ASP A 128 -11.13 -10.88 -6.49
CA ASP A 128 -11.66 -11.96 -7.33
C ASP A 128 -10.75 -13.19 -7.30
N GLU A 129 -9.44 -12.99 -7.40
CA GLU A 129 -8.45 -14.07 -7.32
C GLU A 129 -8.51 -14.81 -5.98
N LEU A 130 -8.61 -14.06 -4.87
CA LEU A 130 -8.74 -14.67 -3.54
C LEU A 130 -10.06 -15.43 -3.40
N LEU A 131 -11.17 -14.86 -3.89
CA LEU A 131 -12.49 -15.50 -3.82
C LEU A 131 -12.54 -16.79 -4.65
N GLU A 132 -11.96 -16.82 -5.82
CA GLU A 132 -11.85 -18.03 -6.65
C GLU A 132 -11.09 -19.14 -5.90
N GLU A 133 -9.96 -18.81 -5.27
CA GLU A 133 -9.18 -19.77 -4.47
C GLU A 133 -9.94 -20.24 -3.24
N GLN A 134 -10.67 -19.35 -2.56
CA GLN A 134 -11.48 -19.69 -1.39
C GLN A 134 -12.64 -20.63 -1.76
N LEU A 135 -13.26 -20.44 -2.94
CA LEU A 135 -14.35 -21.29 -3.41
C LEU A 135 -13.86 -22.63 -3.92
N CYS A 136 -12.69 -22.67 -4.57
CA CYS A 136 -12.09 -23.90 -5.09
C CYS A 136 -11.53 -24.81 -3.98
N SER A 137 -11.22 -24.26 -2.79
CA SER A 137 -10.70 -25.01 -1.65
C SER A 137 -11.79 -25.83 -0.91
N SER A 138 -13.06 -25.65 -1.28
CA SER A 138 -14.20 -26.26 -0.56
C SER A 138 -14.60 -27.66 -1.07
N ASP A 139 -13.79 -28.29 -1.98
CA ASP A 139 -14.04 -29.64 -2.52
C ASP A 139 -13.21 -30.73 -1.86
#